data_09c2854e0d4494fb93ba6736073f8500
#
_entry.id   09c2854e0d4494fb93ba6736073f8500
#
_cell.length_a   1.000
_cell.length_b   1.000
_cell.length_c   1.000
_cell.angle_alpha   90.00
_cell.angle_beta   90.00
_cell.angle_gamma   90.00
#
_symmetry.space_group_name_H-M   'P 1'
#
loop_
_entity.id
_entity.type
_entity.pdbx_description
1 polymer ?
#
loop_
_entity_poly.entity_id
_entity_poly.type
_entity_poly.pdbx_seq_one_letter_code
_entity_poly.pdbx_strand_id
1 'polypeptide(L)'
;MSKINIKEPSVVIREKRLGTINAFTGTASQIVEKSAKGELRDCKRKFSQCLGCNQQQAFCQLAMIRDAVVINHAPIGCAGEFADFNFTYRVEQARRDLPPALGRYYCTNLLEKDTVFGAAKKLEDTIKLAYEREHPNAIFVTTSCASGIIGEDIEAVVDAASEELGIPVVTCNCEGFRSKIWTTGFDAAYHTVLRGIVKPAQKKTNKINIINFWGSHVFDEIIERFGYEPQYIIPFSTVEQLSHISEAAASIHICPSLSTYMGAGLNQLHGVPEVLVPPAYGVAGTDRWLRAFGKLVGKEELAEEIIKEGHEKYLPEIEKLKERFKGKKAYVTAGAAHGQALITLLGELGMDVVGAAVFHHDPVYDSGDDKLDILGQAVTNYGDVPDYRVCNKQACELVNALNRIKPDLILARHGGMTLWGAKFGIPSLLIGDEQFGIGYKGALNYARRIDDALDSIEFIKNYSKHASNPYTKWWFEQDPGYFQGDGSGRGCAAGKGGV
;
A
#
# COMPACT_ATOMS: atom_id res chain seq x y z
N MET A 1 -5.08 -17.48 -6.20
CA MET A 1 -3.82 -16.74 -6.48
C MET A 1 -2.83 -17.68 -7.16
N SER A 2 -1.96 -17.17 -8.04
CA SER A 2 -0.92 -17.98 -8.68
C SER A 2 0.07 -18.52 -7.65
N LYS A 3 0.61 -19.72 -7.92
CA LYS A 3 1.57 -20.38 -7.02
C LYS A 3 2.86 -19.56 -6.94
N ILE A 4 3.33 -19.32 -5.73
CA ILE A 4 4.59 -18.61 -5.46
C ILE A 4 5.75 -19.59 -5.61
N ASN A 5 6.76 -19.20 -6.40
CA ASN A 5 7.97 -19.98 -6.62
C ASN A 5 9.19 -19.17 -6.20
N ILE A 6 9.71 -19.42 -5.02
CA ILE A 6 10.91 -18.72 -4.49
C ILE A 6 12.24 -19.25 -5.07
N LYS A 7 12.20 -20.30 -5.88
CA LYS A 7 13.41 -20.76 -6.60
C LYS A 7 13.75 -19.83 -7.76
N GLU A 8 12.75 -19.15 -8.30
CA GLU A 8 12.95 -18.11 -9.30
C GLU A 8 13.52 -16.86 -8.62
N PRO A 9 14.58 -16.23 -9.15
CA PRO A 9 15.16 -15.05 -8.54
C PRO A 9 14.26 -13.81 -8.66
N SER A 10 13.33 -13.79 -9.61
CA SER A 10 12.43 -12.68 -9.88
C SER A 10 11.00 -13.01 -9.52
N VAL A 11 10.31 -12.05 -8.90
CA VAL A 11 8.87 -12.15 -8.63
C VAL A 11 8.04 -12.09 -9.92
N VAL A 12 6.92 -12.80 -9.94
CA VAL A 12 5.89 -12.61 -10.98
C VAL A 12 5.20 -11.27 -10.74
N ILE A 13 5.28 -10.37 -11.72
CA ILE A 13 4.72 -9.03 -11.61
C ILE A 13 3.20 -9.05 -11.41
N ARG A 14 2.66 -8.03 -10.74
CA ARG A 14 1.24 -7.94 -10.37
C ARG A 14 0.29 -7.96 -11.54
N GLU A 15 0.66 -7.37 -12.67
CA GLU A 15 -0.11 -7.42 -13.91
C GLU A 15 -0.42 -8.86 -14.34
N LYS A 16 0.54 -9.77 -14.16
CA LYS A 16 0.36 -11.21 -14.46
C LYS A 16 -0.25 -11.98 -13.29
N ARG A 17 0.15 -11.66 -12.06
CA ARG A 17 -0.27 -12.40 -10.87
C ARG A 17 -1.69 -12.07 -10.43
N LEU A 18 -2.08 -10.80 -10.46
CA LEU A 18 -3.36 -10.28 -9.95
C LEU A 18 -4.22 -9.63 -11.03
N GLY A 19 -3.73 -9.45 -12.25
CA GLY A 19 -4.42 -8.67 -13.29
C GLY A 19 -4.47 -7.17 -12.96
N THR A 20 -3.57 -6.68 -12.09
CA THR A 20 -3.57 -5.29 -11.61
C THR A 20 -3.50 -4.30 -12.76
N ILE A 21 -4.31 -3.26 -12.69
CA ILE A 21 -4.31 -2.11 -13.61
C ILE A 21 -3.93 -0.82 -12.90
N ASN A 22 -3.48 0.17 -13.66
CA ASN A 22 -3.16 1.52 -13.17
C ASN A 22 -3.89 2.65 -13.90
N ALA A 23 -4.83 2.33 -14.76
CA ALA A 23 -5.58 3.31 -15.55
C ALA A 23 -7.04 2.86 -15.78
N PHE A 24 -7.98 3.60 -15.18
CA PHE A 24 -9.41 3.44 -15.39
C PHE A 24 -10.13 4.77 -15.10
N THR A 25 -11.24 5.02 -15.79
CA THR A 25 -12.17 6.10 -15.47
C THR A 25 -13.58 5.61 -15.77
N GLY A 26 -14.47 5.80 -14.82
CA GLY A 26 -15.85 5.36 -14.89
C GLY A 26 -16.53 5.46 -13.54
N THR A 27 -17.46 4.59 -13.26
CA THR A 27 -18.09 4.44 -11.95
C THR A 27 -17.54 3.23 -11.20
N ALA A 28 -17.75 3.18 -9.88
CA ALA A 28 -17.35 2.03 -9.08
C ALA A 28 -18.07 0.75 -9.53
N SER A 29 -19.37 0.84 -9.85
CA SER A 29 -20.14 -0.29 -10.39
C SER A 29 -19.55 -0.83 -11.68
N GLN A 30 -19.10 0.04 -12.58
CA GLN A 30 -18.50 -0.37 -13.86
C GLN A 30 -17.18 -1.12 -13.68
N ILE A 31 -16.32 -0.70 -12.76
CA ILE A 31 -15.03 -1.40 -12.53
C ILE A 31 -15.26 -2.74 -11.85
N VAL A 32 -16.19 -2.83 -10.88
CA VAL A 32 -16.61 -4.08 -10.23
C VAL A 32 -17.15 -5.08 -11.25
N GLU A 33 -18.08 -4.64 -12.10
CA GLU A 33 -18.65 -5.49 -13.15
C GLU A 33 -17.58 -6.03 -14.10
N LYS A 34 -16.69 -5.16 -14.59
CA LYS A 34 -15.58 -5.55 -15.47
C LYS A 34 -14.59 -6.48 -14.78
N SER A 35 -14.29 -6.25 -13.49
CA SER A 35 -13.44 -7.14 -12.70
C SER A 35 -14.04 -8.53 -12.58
N ALA A 36 -15.29 -8.63 -12.18
CA ALA A 36 -16.02 -9.90 -12.02
C ALA A 36 -16.11 -10.70 -13.32
N LYS A 37 -16.25 -10.01 -14.47
CA LYS A 37 -16.26 -10.64 -15.80
C LYS A 37 -14.88 -10.98 -16.36
N GLY A 38 -13.78 -10.59 -15.70
CA GLY A 38 -12.42 -10.73 -16.23
C GLY A 38 -12.11 -9.85 -17.45
N GLU A 39 -12.91 -8.80 -17.66
CA GLU A 39 -12.82 -7.90 -18.82
C GLU A 39 -12.03 -6.62 -18.52
N LEU A 40 -11.57 -6.45 -17.29
CA LEU A 40 -10.86 -5.24 -16.88
C LEU A 40 -9.51 -5.13 -17.59
N ARG A 41 -9.26 -3.98 -18.21
CA ARG A 41 -8.01 -3.65 -18.91
C ARG A 41 -7.64 -2.20 -18.63
N ASP A 42 -6.36 -1.91 -18.70
CA ASP A 42 -5.84 -0.53 -18.64
C ASP A 42 -6.44 0.34 -19.74
N CYS A 43 -6.93 1.51 -19.37
CA CYS A 43 -7.23 2.55 -20.31
C CYS A 43 -5.97 3.14 -20.94
N LYS A 44 -6.04 3.51 -22.22
CA LYS A 44 -4.96 4.26 -22.86
C LYS A 44 -4.86 5.65 -22.23
N ARG A 45 -3.64 6.06 -21.87
CA ARG A 45 -3.33 7.42 -21.40
C ARG A 45 -2.24 8.04 -22.26
N LYS A 46 -2.33 9.33 -22.53
CA LYS A 46 -1.27 10.06 -23.25
C LYS A 46 -0.04 10.24 -22.39
N PHE A 47 -0.23 10.42 -21.10
CA PHE A 47 0.84 10.37 -20.11
C PHE A 47 0.29 9.84 -18.80
N SER A 48 1.16 9.33 -17.93
CA SER A 48 0.83 9.00 -16.56
C SER A 48 1.94 9.49 -15.64
N GLN A 49 1.54 10.05 -14.51
CA GLN A 49 2.46 10.39 -13.45
C GLN A 49 2.63 9.18 -12.55
N CYS A 50 3.85 8.71 -12.40
CA CYS A 50 4.16 7.58 -11.53
C CYS A 50 4.27 8.04 -10.07
N LEU A 51 3.80 7.21 -9.13
CA LEU A 51 4.02 7.40 -7.70
C LEU A 51 5.47 7.09 -7.31
N GLY A 52 6.10 6.18 -8.02
CA GLY A 52 7.43 5.63 -7.87
C GLY A 52 7.58 4.43 -8.80
N CYS A 53 8.75 3.81 -8.85
CA CYS A 53 8.97 2.57 -9.59
C CYS A 53 9.08 1.36 -8.66
N ASN A 54 9.14 0.15 -9.23
CA ASN A 54 9.31 -1.08 -8.46
C ASN A 54 10.55 -1.07 -7.60
N GLN A 55 11.67 -0.64 -8.16
CA GLN A 55 12.96 -0.61 -7.49
C GLN A 55 12.91 0.27 -6.25
N GLN A 56 12.34 1.47 -6.37
CA GLN A 56 12.17 2.37 -5.23
C GLN A 56 11.34 1.73 -4.11
N GLN A 57 10.23 1.09 -4.44
CA GLN A 57 9.37 0.47 -3.43
C GLN A 57 10.04 -0.74 -2.77
N ALA A 58 10.73 -1.58 -3.54
CA ALA A 58 11.48 -2.71 -2.99
C ALA A 58 12.61 -2.24 -2.07
N PHE A 59 13.39 -1.27 -2.54
CA PHE A 59 14.45 -0.65 -1.78
C PHE A 59 13.95 -0.08 -0.44
N CYS A 60 12.87 0.70 -0.48
CA CYS A 60 12.27 1.29 0.71
C CYS A 60 11.80 0.24 1.72
N GLN A 61 11.21 -0.87 1.26
CA GLN A 61 10.77 -1.94 2.16
C GLN A 61 11.94 -2.64 2.85
N LEU A 62 12.97 -3.00 2.09
CA LEU A 62 14.14 -3.70 2.63
C LEU A 62 14.97 -2.80 3.56
N ALA A 63 15.05 -1.50 3.28
CA ALA A 63 15.78 -0.54 4.11
C ALA A 63 15.15 -0.29 5.48
N MET A 64 13.91 -0.74 5.71
CA MET A 64 13.26 -0.68 7.03
C MET A 64 13.57 -1.86 7.95
N ILE A 65 14.36 -2.84 7.50
CA ILE A 65 14.85 -3.93 8.34
C ILE A 65 16.01 -3.39 9.19
N ARG A 66 15.88 -3.47 10.51
CA ARG A 66 16.70 -2.69 11.46
C ARG A 66 18.18 -2.99 11.43
N ASP A 67 18.54 -4.23 11.21
CA ASP A 67 19.91 -4.76 11.32
C ASP A 67 20.43 -5.29 9.97
N ALA A 68 19.78 -4.88 8.88
CA ALA A 68 20.21 -5.15 7.53
C ALA A 68 20.77 -3.89 6.85
N VAL A 69 21.49 -4.10 5.76
CA VAL A 69 21.93 -3.06 4.82
C VAL A 69 21.32 -3.31 3.47
N VAL A 70 20.92 -2.26 2.76
CA VAL A 70 20.48 -2.36 1.37
C VAL A 70 21.50 -1.67 0.46
N ILE A 71 21.92 -2.39 -0.57
CA ILE A 71 22.79 -1.86 -1.63
C ILE A 71 21.93 -1.65 -2.87
N ASN A 72 21.81 -0.40 -3.29
CA ASN A 72 21.16 -0.08 -4.54
C ASN A 72 22.19 -0.18 -5.69
N HIS A 73 22.11 -1.26 -6.47
CA HIS A 73 22.99 -1.45 -7.63
C HIS A 73 22.45 -0.65 -8.82
N ALA A 74 22.75 0.65 -8.80
CA ALA A 74 22.09 1.66 -9.61
C ALA A 74 22.94 2.91 -9.82
N PRO A 75 22.58 3.77 -10.78
CA PRO A 75 23.00 5.17 -10.80
C PRO A 75 22.52 5.90 -9.53
N ILE A 76 23.26 6.93 -9.09
CA ILE A 76 22.97 7.66 -7.84
C ILE A 76 21.57 8.26 -7.81
N GLY A 77 21.00 8.64 -8.96
CA GLY A 77 19.64 9.18 -9.05
C GLY A 77 18.56 8.22 -8.53
N CYS A 78 18.75 6.91 -8.69
CA CYS A 78 17.82 5.91 -8.17
C CYS A 78 17.86 5.77 -6.64
N ALA A 79 18.93 6.25 -5.98
CA ALA A 79 19.04 6.26 -4.52
C ALA A 79 18.57 7.60 -3.91
N GLY A 80 18.47 8.67 -4.70
CA GLY A 80 18.18 10.03 -4.23
C GLY A 80 16.79 10.19 -3.60
N GLU A 81 15.81 9.41 -4.03
CA GLU A 81 14.46 9.44 -3.49
C GLU A 81 14.34 8.86 -2.06
N PHE A 82 15.41 8.27 -1.54
CA PHE A 82 15.42 7.72 -0.20
C PHE A 82 15.46 8.80 0.91
N ALA A 83 15.82 10.03 0.59
CA ALA A 83 15.92 11.12 1.57
C ALA A 83 14.56 11.38 2.28
N ASP A 84 13.47 11.43 1.54
CA ASP A 84 12.11 11.60 2.09
C ASP A 84 11.70 10.41 2.94
N PHE A 85 12.13 9.23 2.55
CA PHE A 85 11.85 7.99 3.27
C PHE A 85 12.56 7.92 4.61
N ASN A 86 13.81 8.39 4.70
CA ASN A 86 14.55 8.49 5.95
C ASN A 86 13.84 9.36 7.00
N PHE A 87 13.20 10.44 6.57
CA PHE A 87 12.41 11.28 7.46
C PHE A 87 11.24 10.50 8.07
N THR A 88 10.45 9.82 7.24
CA THR A 88 9.34 8.99 7.69
C THR A 88 9.83 7.86 8.61
N TYR A 89 10.92 7.19 8.25
CA TYR A 89 11.53 6.13 9.06
C TYR A 89 11.89 6.62 10.48
N ARG A 90 12.49 7.80 10.60
CA ARG A 90 12.84 8.40 11.91
C ARG A 90 11.61 8.79 12.73
N VAL A 91 10.60 9.35 12.10
CA VAL A 91 9.33 9.70 12.78
C VAL A 91 8.68 8.44 13.33
N GLU A 92 8.63 7.38 12.57
CA GLU A 92 8.02 6.13 12.98
C GLU A 92 8.83 5.39 14.06
N GLN A 93 10.17 5.52 14.07
CA GLN A 93 11.00 5.05 15.18
C GLN A 93 10.68 5.79 16.48
N ALA A 94 10.61 7.13 16.42
CA ALA A 94 10.31 7.94 17.60
C ALA A 94 8.94 7.60 18.21
N ARG A 95 7.94 7.27 17.38
CA ARG A 95 6.63 6.83 17.85
C ARG A 95 6.63 5.49 18.58
N ARG A 96 7.66 4.69 18.38
CA ARG A 96 7.82 3.36 19.00
C ARG A 96 8.87 3.34 20.09
N ASP A 97 9.31 4.51 20.54
CA ASP A 97 10.40 4.66 21.50
C ASP A 97 11.66 3.87 21.11
N LEU A 98 11.87 3.69 19.79
CA LEU A 98 13.07 3.07 19.26
C LEU A 98 14.21 4.08 19.19
N PRO A 99 15.46 3.67 19.43
CA PRO A 99 16.61 4.54 19.24
C PRO A 99 16.64 5.13 17.84
N PRO A 100 16.84 6.44 17.67
CA PRO A 100 16.90 7.06 16.37
C PRO A 100 18.06 6.48 15.56
N ALA A 101 17.75 5.92 14.41
CA ALA A 101 18.72 5.40 13.45
C ALA A 101 18.33 5.87 12.03
N LEU A 102 19.33 5.99 11.19
CA LEU A 102 19.12 6.16 9.76
C LEU A 102 18.97 4.79 9.10
N GLY A 103 18.18 4.70 8.05
CA GLY A 103 18.21 3.53 7.19
C GLY A 103 19.63 3.32 6.65
N ARG A 104 20.10 2.08 6.71
CA ARG A 104 21.45 1.71 6.28
C ARG A 104 21.42 1.33 4.81
N TYR A 105 21.93 2.20 3.96
CA TYR A 105 21.96 1.92 2.53
C TYR A 105 23.19 2.47 1.84
N TYR A 106 23.55 1.81 0.75
CA TYR A 106 24.65 2.17 -0.12
C TYR A 106 24.16 2.19 -1.57
N CYS A 107 24.87 2.90 -2.42
CA CYS A 107 24.62 2.92 -3.86
C CYS A 107 25.94 2.67 -4.58
N THR A 108 25.93 1.75 -5.53
CA THR A 108 27.11 1.49 -6.37
C THR A 108 27.45 2.65 -7.28
N ASN A 109 26.52 3.60 -7.49
CA ASN A 109 26.70 4.75 -8.37
C ASN A 109 27.19 4.36 -9.78
N LEU A 110 26.38 3.57 -10.48
CA LEU A 110 26.67 3.14 -11.85
C LEU A 110 26.83 4.34 -12.78
N LEU A 111 27.91 4.37 -13.53
CA LEU A 111 28.26 5.38 -14.52
C LEU A 111 28.16 4.79 -15.92
N GLU A 112 28.22 5.63 -16.96
CA GLU A 112 28.18 5.19 -18.35
C GLU A 112 29.24 4.12 -18.69
N LYS A 113 30.47 4.26 -18.16
CA LYS A 113 31.51 3.26 -18.34
C LYS A 113 31.14 1.87 -17.80
N ASP A 114 30.37 1.83 -16.69
CA ASP A 114 29.95 0.57 -16.06
C ASP A 114 28.93 -0.16 -16.93
N THR A 115 28.17 0.56 -17.78
CA THR A 115 27.26 -0.06 -18.76
C THR A 115 27.96 -0.74 -19.93
N VAL A 116 29.22 -0.40 -20.17
CA VAL A 116 30.03 -0.95 -21.26
C VAL A 116 30.96 -2.05 -20.76
N PHE A 117 31.61 -1.83 -19.62
CA PHE A 117 32.66 -2.73 -19.10
C PHE A 117 32.20 -3.64 -17.98
N GLY A 118 30.96 -3.49 -17.51
CA GLY A 118 30.45 -4.22 -16.38
C GLY A 118 30.68 -3.52 -15.04
N ALA A 119 29.94 -3.92 -14.02
CA ALA A 119 29.96 -3.34 -12.68
C ALA A 119 30.02 -4.39 -11.55
N ALA A 120 30.24 -5.66 -11.88
CA ALA A 120 30.31 -6.75 -10.90
C ALA A 120 31.34 -6.48 -9.80
N LYS A 121 32.55 -6.02 -10.17
CA LYS A 121 33.61 -5.66 -9.22
C LYS A 121 33.19 -4.50 -8.31
N LYS A 122 32.50 -3.52 -8.86
CA LYS A 122 31.99 -2.37 -8.10
C LYS A 122 30.91 -2.80 -7.08
N LEU A 123 30.08 -3.75 -7.43
CA LEU A 123 29.11 -4.35 -6.51
C LEU A 123 29.82 -5.10 -5.39
N GLU A 124 30.77 -5.96 -5.71
CA GLU A 124 31.58 -6.71 -4.72
C GLU A 124 32.25 -5.76 -3.73
N ASP A 125 32.94 -4.72 -4.22
CA ASP A 125 33.61 -3.72 -3.39
C ASP A 125 32.63 -2.97 -2.48
N THR A 126 31.41 -2.66 -2.98
CA THR A 126 30.37 -2.01 -2.21
C THR A 126 29.82 -2.93 -1.12
N ILE A 127 29.65 -4.22 -1.39
CA ILE A 127 29.21 -5.21 -0.40
C ILE A 127 30.22 -5.31 0.73
N LYS A 128 31.52 -5.44 0.41
CA LYS A 128 32.61 -5.50 1.40
C LYS A 128 32.68 -4.25 2.25
N LEU A 129 32.61 -3.07 1.62
CA LEU A 129 32.60 -1.77 2.30
C LEU A 129 31.40 -1.65 3.26
N ALA A 130 30.21 -2.06 2.83
CA ALA A 130 29.01 -2.02 3.64
C ALA A 130 29.10 -2.95 4.85
N TYR A 131 29.62 -4.16 4.65
CA TYR A 131 29.84 -5.13 5.71
C TYR A 131 30.85 -4.64 6.75
N GLU A 132 32.01 -4.12 6.31
CA GLU A 132 33.06 -3.59 7.20
C GLU A 132 32.60 -2.40 8.05
N ARG A 133 31.71 -1.57 7.52
CA ARG A 133 31.23 -0.37 8.23
C ARG A 133 30.06 -0.62 9.15
N GLU A 134 29.13 -1.46 8.74
CA GLU A 134 27.83 -1.57 9.40
C GLU A 134 27.67 -2.87 10.21
N HIS A 135 28.49 -3.91 9.90
CA HIS A 135 28.37 -5.25 10.48
C HIS A 135 26.92 -5.76 10.52
N PRO A 136 26.22 -5.78 9.36
CA PRO A 136 24.80 -6.14 9.31
C PRO A 136 24.59 -7.65 9.46
N ASN A 137 23.38 -8.04 9.86
CA ASN A 137 22.97 -9.45 9.89
C ASN A 137 22.48 -9.97 8.54
N ALA A 138 22.22 -9.08 7.57
CA ALA A 138 21.96 -9.41 6.17
C ALA A 138 22.26 -8.22 5.25
N ILE A 139 22.54 -8.48 3.99
CA ILE A 139 22.67 -7.47 2.94
C ILE A 139 21.68 -7.80 1.82
N PHE A 140 20.91 -6.80 1.40
CA PHE A 140 20.01 -6.90 0.25
C PHE A 140 20.54 -6.07 -0.90
N VAL A 141 20.63 -6.66 -2.09
CA VAL A 141 21.08 -5.98 -3.30
C VAL A 141 19.88 -5.75 -4.21
N THR A 142 19.41 -4.50 -4.32
CA THR A 142 18.33 -4.14 -5.25
C THR A 142 18.88 -3.80 -6.62
N THR A 143 18.28 -4.39 -7.67
CA THR A 143 18.63 -4.11 -9.05
C THR A 143 17.88 -2.88 -9.58
N SER A 144 18.50 -2.18 -10.53
CA SER A 144 17.92 -1.03 -11.23
C SER A 144 17.70 -1.33 -12.71
N CYS A 145 17.05 -0.41 -13.42
CA CYS A 145 16.95 -0.50 -14.87
C CYS A 145 18.33 -0.56 -15.54
N ALA A 146 19.31 0.20 -15.03
CA ALA A 146 20.68 0.19 -15.58
C ALA A 146 21.35 -1.19 -15.37
N SER A 147 21.37 -1.70 -14.14
CA SER A 147 21.98 -3.01 -13.87
C SER A 147 21.28 -4.15 -14.62
N GLY A 148 19.95 -4.09 -14.75
CA GLY A 148 19.19 -5.09 -15.51
C GLY A 148 19.46 -5.06 -17.03
N ILE A 149 19.83 -3.90 -17.59
CA ILE A 149 20.21 -3.79 -19.01
C ILE A 149 21.65 -4.26 -19.23
N ILE A 150 22.56 -4.03 -18.30
CA ILE A 150 23.95 -4.52 -18.36
C ILE A 150 23.96 -6.04 -18.47
N GLY A 151 23.06 -6.73 -17.76
CA GLY A 151 22.89 -8.19 -17.85
C GLY A 151 24.00 -8.98 -17.19
N GLU A 152 24.63 -8.42 -16.15
CA GLU A 152 25.64 -9.14 -15.35
C GLU A 152 25.03 -10.22 -14.49
N ASP A 153 25.81 -11.22 -14.16
CA ASP A 153 25.44 -12.26 -13.19
C ASP A 153 25.58 -11.75 -11.75
N ILE A 154 24.61 -10.94 -11.33
CA ILE A 154 24.55 -10.36 -9.98
C ILE A 154 24.38 -11.47 -8.94
N GLU A 155 23.63 -12.52 -9.24
CA GLU A 155 23.42 -13.66 -8.33
C GLU A 155 24.77 -14.31 -7.97
N ALA A 156 25.66 -14.56 -8.95
CA ALA A 156 26.97 -15.12 -8.68
C ALA A 156 27.81 -14.24 -7.73
N VAL A 157 27.77 -12.91 -7.88
CA VAL A 157 28.47 -11.98 -6.98
C VAL A 157 27.90 -12.04 -5.57
N VAL A 158 26.59 -12.08 -5.47
CA VAL A 158 25.85 -12.09 -4.20
C VAL A 158 26.07 -13.42 -3.46
N ASP A 159 26.00 -14.55 -4.16
CA ASP A 159 26.22 -15.87 -3.58
C ASP A 159 27.65 -16.02 -3.05
N ALA A 160 28.67 -15.59 -3.84
CA ALA A 160 30.05 -15.59 -3.41
C ALA A 160 30.28 -14.70 -2.17
N ALA A 161 29.65 -13.52 -2.13
CA ALA A 161 29.74 -12.63 -0.98
C ALA A 161 29.03 -13.21 0.25
N SER A 162 27.89 -13.88 0.09
CA SER A 162 27.19 -14.56 1.19
C SER A 162 28.05 -15.67 1.82
N GLU A 163 28.74 -16.45 0.99
CA GLU A 163 29.66 -17.51 1.44
C GLU A 163 30.88 -16.90 2.16
N GLU A 164 31.51 -15.86 1.58
CA GLU A 164 32.70 -15.20 2.14
C GLU A 164 32.39 -14.53 3.49
N LEU A 165 31.25 -13.84 3.61
CA LEU A 165 30.90 -13.05 4.80
C LEU A 165 30.16 -13.86 5.88
N GLY A 166 29.64 -15.04 5.56
CA GLY A 166 28.89 -15.89 6.49
C GLY A 166 27.56 -15.32 6.95
N ILE A 167 27.00 -14.36 6.20
CA ILE A 167 25.67 -13.77 6.42
C ILE A 167 24.83 -13.87 5.13
N PRO A 168 23.49 -13.82 5.21
CA PRO A 168 22.67 -13.72 4.02
C PRO A 168 23.00 -12.47 3.21
N VAL A 169 23.42 -12.63 1.95
CA VAL A 169 23.45 -11.58 0.94
C VAL A 169 22.46 -11.99 -0.14
N VAL A 170 21.43 -11.18 -0.42
CA VAL A 170 20.28 -11.60 -1.22
C VAL A 170 19.94 -10.58 -2.28
N THR A 171 19.82 -11.02 -3.55
CA THR A 171 19.41 -10.15 -4.65
C THR A 171 17.89 -9.94 -4.63
N CYS A 172 17.49 -8.69 -4.85
CA CYS A 172 16.12 -8.29 -5.11
C CYS A 172 15.99 -7.78 -6.54
N ASN A 173 15.49 -8.61 -7.44
CA ASN A 173 15.27 -8.28 -8.85
C ASN A 173 14.00 -7.43 -9.00
N CYS A 174 14.18 -6.11 -9.03
CA CYS A 174 13.09 -5.15 -8.95
C CYS A 174 13.20 -3.98 -9.95
N GLU A 175 13.85 -4.20 -11.09
CA GLU A 175 14.06 -3.18 -12.12
C GLU A 175 12.76 -2.46 -12.49
N GLY A 176 12.80 -1.15 -12.56
CA GLY A 176 11.61 -0.33 -12.77
C GLY A 176 10.84 -0.61 -14.07
N PHE A 177 11.53 -1.08 -15.12
CA PHE A 177 10.89 -1.42 -16.40
C PHE A 177 10.13 -2.75 -16.38
N ARG A 178 10.30 -3.60 -15.36
CA ARG A 178 9.63 -4.92 -15.30
C ARG A 178 8.13 -4.79 -15.13
N SER A 179 7.66 -3.77 -14.43
CA SER A 179 6.24 -3.60 -14.12
C SER A 179 5.83 -2.14 -14.19
N LYS A 180 4.65 -1.87 -14.73
CA LYS A 180 4.00 -0.56 -14.67
C LYS A 180 3.38 -0.27 -13.31
N ILE A 181 3.21 -1.32 -12.50
CA ILE A 181 2.57 -1.28 -11.18
C ILE A 181 3.66 -1.13 -10.14
N TRP A 182 3.82 0.06 -9.61
CA TRP A 182 4.86 0.37 -8.61
C TRP A 182 4.79 -0.56 -7.37
N THR A 183 3.60 -1.04 -7.01
CA THR A 183 3.40 -1.96 -5.88
C THR A 183 3.98 -3.35 -6.11
N THR A 184 4.39 -3.71 -7.34
CA THR A 184 5.18 -4.92 -7.59
C THR A 184 6.50 -4.90 -6.80
N GLY A 185 7.02 -3.72 -6.43
CA GLY A 185 8.20 -3.60 -5.58
C GLY A 185 8.00 -4.17 -4.17
N PHE A 186 6.80 -4.09 -3.61
CA PHE A 186 6.48 -4.79 -2.35
C PHE A 186 6.60 -6.31 -2.51
N ASP A 187 6.03 -6.83 -3.60
CA ASP A 187 6.10 -8.26 -3.90
C ASP A 187 7.56 -8.72 -4.08
N ALA A 188 8.39 -7.90 -4.74
CA ALA A 188 9.81 -8.18 -4.92
C ALA A 188 10.58 -8.21 -3.60
N ALA A 189 10.33 -7.23 -2.71
CA ALA A 189 10.93 -7.21 -1.38
C ALA A 189 10.52 -8.43 -0.54
N TYR A 190 9.23 -8.77 -0.55
CA TYR A 190 8.70 -9.93 0.17
C TYR A 190 9.21 -11.25 -0.40
N HIS A 191 9.34 -11.34 -1.72
CA HIS A 191 9.96 -12.48 -2.38
C HIS A 191 11.42 -12.68 -1.91
N THR A 192 12.17 -11.60 -1.86
CA THR A 192 13.58 -11.60 -1.40
C THR A 192 13.69 -12.08 0.05
N VAL A 193 12.81 -11.60 0.93
CA VAL A 193 12.79 -12.03 2.34
C VAL A 193 12.38 -13.50 2.47
N LEU A 194 11.35 -13.96 1.75
CA LEU A 194 10.94 -15.37 1.75
C LEU A 194 12.03 -16.30 1.21
N ARG A 195 12.76 -15.87 0.18
CA ARG A 195 13.81 -16.65 -0.47
C ARG A 195 15.07 -16.75 0.37
N GLY A 196 15.51 -15.62 0.98
CA GLY A 196 16.85 -15.54 1.57
C GLY A 196 16.90 -15.48 3.09
N ILE A 197 15.76 -15.19 3.75
CA ILE A 197 15.76 -14.97 5.22
C ILE A 197 14.87 -15.95 5.96
N VAL A 198 13.65 -16.21 5.48
CA VAL A 198 12.66 -17.04 6.19
C VAL A 198 13.11 -18.50 6.22
N LYS A 199 13.20 -19.06 7.42
CA LYS A 199 13.55 -20.46 7.64
C LYS A 199 12.30 -21.33 7.81
N PRO A 200 12.38 -22.64 7.51
CA PRO A 200 11.32 -23.56 7.87
C PRO A 200 11.02 -23.52 9.38
N ALA A 201 9.74 -23.60 9.74
CA ALA A 201 9.32 -23.57 11.14
C ALA A 201 9.88 -24.79 11.89
N GLN A 202 10.49 -24.55 13.04
CA GLN A 202 10.92 -25.59 13.97
C GLN A 202 9.85 -25.90 15.03
N LYS A 203 9.05 -24.89 15.38
CA LYS A 203 7.95 -24.97 16.35
C LYS A 203 6.84 -24.01 15.92
N LYS A 204 5.65 -24.16 16.48
CA LYS A 204 4.61 -23.13 16.38
C LYS A 204 4.60 -22.27 17.63
N THR A 205 4.36 -20.99 17.45
CA THR A 205 4.32 -19.98 18.51
C THR A 205 2.89 -19.39 18.62
N ASN A 206 2.64 -18.63 19.67
CA ASN A 206 1.40 -17.86 19.85
C ASN A 206 1.47 -16.48 19.18
N LYS A 207 2.37 -16.30 18.21
CA LYS A 207 2.53 -15.03 17.50
C LYS A 207 1.60 -14.93 16.31
N ILE A 208 1.12 -13.73 16.04
CA ILE A 208 0.39 -13.38 14.82
C ILE A 208 1.27 -12.43 13.99
N ASN A 209 1.61 -12.85 12.78
CA ASN A 209 2.28 -11.97 11.82
C ASN A 209 1.33 -10.87 11.37
N ILE A 210 1.70 -9.63 11.56
CA ILE A 210 0.97 -8.47 11.04
C ILE A 210 1.79 -7.91 9.87
N ILE A 211 1.35 -8.23 8.64
CA ILE A 211 2.05 -7.81 7.44
C ILE A 211 1.73 -6.34 7.19
N ASN A 212 2.76 -5.54 7.29
CA ASN A 212 2.66 -4.10 7.35
C ASN A 212 3.68 -3.47 6.40
N PHE A 213 3.51 -2.19 6.09
CA PHE A 213 4.47 -1.45 5.29
C PHE A 213 4.96 -0.15 5.94
N TRP A 214 4.33 0.29 7.05
CA TRP A 214 4.75 1.46 7.82
C TRP A 214 4.82 1.22 9.34
N GLY A 215 4.49 0.03 9.81
CA GLY A 215 4.61 -0.35 11.21
C GLY A 215 3.52 0.20 12.14
N SER A 216 2.31 0.38 11.65
CA SER A 216 1.18 0.79 12.49
C SER A 216 0.77 -0.30 13.48
N HIS A 217 0.58 0.05 14.77
CA HIS A 217 0.23 -0.86 15.86
C HIS A 217 -1.29 -0.93 16.12
N VAL A 218 -2.09 -0.88 15.07
CA VAL A 218 -3.56 -0.78 15.18
C VAL A 218 -4.27 -2.09 15.56
N PHE A 219 -3.58 -3.21 15.51
CA PHE A 219 -4.13 -4.52 15.85
C PHE A 219 -3.75 -5.02 17.25
N ASP A 220 -2.86 -4.34 17.99
CA ASP A 220 -2.33 -4.86 19.25
C ASP A 220 -3.44 -5.22 20.22
N GLU A 221 -4.32 -4.27 20.56
CA GLU A 221 -5.44 -4.49 21.50
C GLU A 221 -6.33 -5.67 21.09
N ILE A 222 -6.54 -5.85 19.79
CA ILE A 222 -7.38 -6.94 19.26
C ILE A 222 -6.67 -8.28 19.39
N ILE A 223 -5.43 -8.37 18.95
CA ILE A 223 -4.66 -9.63 18.95
C ILE A 223 -4.39 -10.10 20.36
N GLU A 224 -4.03 -9.19 21.26
CA GLU A 224 -3.81 -9.48 22.68
C GLU A 224 -5.09 -9.98 23.38
N ARG A 225 -6.27 -9.43 23.03
CA ARG A 225 -7.56 -9.92 23.51
C ARG A 225 -7.84 -11.38 23.14
N PHE A 226 -7.34 -11.81 21.98
CA PHE A 226 -7.40 -13.22 21.58
C PHE A 226 -6.32 -14.10 22.23
N GLY A 227 -5.44 -13.52 23.08
CA GLY A 227 -4.36 -14.23 23.78
C GLY A 227 -3.16 -14.54 22.89
N TYR A 228 -2.97 -13.78 21.82
CA TYR A 228 -1.82 -13.88 20.94
C TYR A 228 -0.89 -12.67 21.09
N GLU A 229 0.37 -12.84 20.69
CA GLU A 229 1.38 -11.80 20.66
C GLU A 229 1.47 -11.19 19.25
N PRO A 230 1.27 -9.87 19.07
CA PRO A 230 1.41 -9.23 17.78
C PRO A 230 2.88 -9.18 17.34
N GLN A 231 3.16 -9.57 16.08
CA GLN A 231 4.48 -9.52 15.48
C GLN A 231 4.43 -8.78 14.14
N TYR A 232 4.83 -7.52 14.16
CA TYR A 232 4.86 -6.70 12.94
C TYR A 232 6.04 -7.08 12.08
N ILE A 233 5.80 -7.34 10.79
CA ILE A 233 6.82 -7.77 9.84
C ILE A 233 7.03 -6.76 8.73
N ILE A 234 8.27 -6.59 8.45
CA ILE A 234 9.10 -5.70 7.68
C ILE A 234 9.40 -4.40 8.42
N PRO A 235 8.54 -3.39 8.57
CA PRO A 235 9.07 -2.21 9.22
C PRO A 235 9.58 -2.53 10.62
N PHE A 236 10.85 -2.23 10.85
CA PHE A 236 11.52 -2.36 12.13
C PHE A 236 11.73 -3.78 12.65
N SER A 237 11.43 -4.80 11.87
CA SER A 237 11.85 -6.18 12.18
C SER A 237 13.38 -6.32 12.09
N THR A 238 13.93 -7.25 12.86
CA THR A 238 15.30 -7.72 12.67
C THR A 238 15.34 -8.91 11.71
N VAL A 239 16.51 -9.21 11.17
CA VAL A 239 16.75 -10.40 10.34
C VAL A 239 16.38 -11.67 11.11
N GLU A 240 16.74 -11.73 12.41
CA GLU A 240 16.40 -12.85 13.27
C GLU A 240 14.88 -13.02 13.41
N GLN A 241 14.13 -11.93 13.69
CA GLN A 241 12.68 -11.99 13.73
C GLN A 241 12.08 -12.49 12.42
N LEU A 242 12.56 -11.95 11.28
CA LEU A 242 12.08 -12.35 9.96
C LEU A 242 12.40 -13.83 9.63
N SER A 243 13.50 -14.35 10.15
CA SER A 243 13.85 -15.77 9.95
C SER A 243 12.84 -16.74 10.58
N HIS A 244 12.12 -16.32 11.61
CA HIS A 244 11.16 -17.13 12.38
C HIS A 244 9.67 -16.83 12.11
N ILE A 245 9.33 -15.97 11.15
CA ILE A 245 7.92 -15.64 10.85
C ILE A 245 7.09 -16.84 10.35
N SER A 246 7.74 -17.90 9.89
CA SER A 246 7.11 -19.18 9.54
C SER A 246 6.54 -19.94 10.75
N GLU A 247 6.97 -19.60 11.96
CA GLU A 247 6.54 -20.21 13.21
C GLU A 247 5.21 -19.63 13.76
N ALA A 248 4.74 -18.53 13.21
CA ALA A 248 3.53 -17.84 13.66
C ALA A 248 2.27 -18.73 13.54
N ALA A 249 1.30 -18.47 14.40
CA ALA A 249 0.01 -19.16 14.38
C ALA A 249 -0.83 -18.76 13.16
N ALA A 250 -0.78 -17.48 12.76
CA ALA A 250 -1.47 -16.97 11.58
C ALA A 250 -0.82 -15.67 11.07
N SER A 251 -1.28 -15.22 9.91
CA SER A 251 -0.93 -13.91 9.33
C SER A 251 -2.17 -13.05 9.12
N ILE A 252 -2.05 -11.76 9.38
CA ILE A 252 -3.06 -10.74 9.08
C ILE A 252 -2.44 -9.59 8.30
N HIS A 253 -3.29 -8.76 7.69
CA HIS A 253 -2.89 -7.71 6.78
C HIS A 253 -3.39 -6.35 7.24
N ILE A 254 -2.52 -5.35 7.31
CA ILE A 254 -2.95 -3.96 7.43
C ILE A 254 -3.50 -3.47 6.08
N CYS A 255 -2.75 -3.74 5.01
CA CYS A 255 -3.20 -3.45 3.65
C CYS A 255 -3.19 -4.73 2.81
N PRO A 256 -4.34 -5.37 2.61
CA PRO A 256 -4.38 -6.63 1.86
C PRO A 256 -3.84 -6.50 0.45
N SER A 257 -4.02 -5.36 -0.24
CA SER A 257 -3.48 -5.21 -1.59
C SER A 257 -1.95 -5.16 -1.64
N LEU A 258 -1.26 -4.66 -0.61
CA LEU A 258 0.20 -4.59 -0.59
C LEU A 258 0.86 -5.86 -0.03
N SER A 259 0.18 -6.57 0.84
CA SER A 259 0.74 -7.72 1.59
C SER A 259 0.42 -9.09 1.02
N THR A 260 -0.35 -9.16 -0.09
CA THR A 260 -0.79 -10.42 -0.71
C THR A 260 0.33 -11.41 -1.00
N TYR A 261 1.52 -10.92 -1.37
CA TYR A 261 2.64 -11.80 -1.71
C TYR A 261 3.20 -12.49 -0.47
N MET A 262 3.45 -11.72 0.60
CA MET A 262 4.02 -12.27 1.84
C MET A 262 3.05 -13.26 2.50
N GLY A 263 1.77 -12.90 2.65
CA GLY A 263 0.76 -13.78 3.24
C GLY A 263 0.61 -15.08 2.46
N ALA A 264 0.43 -15.00 1.14
CA ALA A 264 0.34 -16.18 0.29
C ALA A 264 1.63 -17.02 0.31
N GLY A 265 2.81 -16.38 0.36
CA GLY A 265 4.09 -17.07 0.47
C GLY A 265 4.22 -17.86 1.78
N LEU A 266 3.92 -17.22 2.91
CA LEU A 266 3.93 -17.89 4.22
C LEU A 266 2.94 -19.05 4.29
N ASN A 267 1.75 -18.87 3.70
CA ASN A 267 0.75 -19.94 3.64
C ASN A 267 1.23 -21.11 2.76
N GLN A 268 1.63 -20.84 1.51
CA GLN A 268 1.98 -21.89 0.55
C GLN A 268 3.28 -22.63 0.88
N LEU A 269 4.28 -21.94 1.43
CA LEU A 269 5.61 -22.49 1.68
C LEU A 269 5.76 -23.06 3.10
N HIS A 270 5.06 -22.49 4.08
CA HIS A 270 5.26 -22.78 5.50
C HIS A 270 3.96 -23.15 6.24
N GLY A 271 2.81 -23.17 5.57
CA GLY A 271 1.53 -23.53 6.17
C GLY A 271 1.05 -22.54 7.24
N VAL A 272 1.47 -21.26 7.19
CA VAL A 272 0.96 -20.22 8.09
C VAL A 272 -0.35 -19.70 7.50
N PRO A 273 -1.50 -19.97 8.12
CA PRO A 273 -2.79 -19.54 7.58
C PRO A 273 -2.91 -18.01 7.63
N GLU A 274 -3.75 -17.44 6.75
CA GLU A 274 -3.95 -16.00 6.69
C GLU A 274 -5.43 -15.62 6.73
N VAL A 275 -5.74 -14.46 7.31
CA VAL A 275 -7.08 -13.87 7.28
C VAL A 275 -7.28 -13.18 5.93
N LEU A 276 -8.13 -13.75 5.08
CA LEU A 276 -8.45 -13.25 3.74
C LEU A 276 -9.90 -12.73 3.72
N VAL A 277 -10.09 -11.53 4.28
CA VAL A 277 -11.34 -10.76 4.24
C VAL A 277 -11.02 -9.29 4.03
N PRO A 278 -11.99 -8.46 3.59
CA PRO A 278 -11.81 -7.02 3.54
C PRO A 278 -11.32 -6.43 4.87
N PRO A 279 -10.54 -5.34 4.86
CA PRO A 279 -10.01 -4.74 6.08
C PRO A 279 -11.09 -4.39 7.10
N ALA A 280 -10.74 -4.41 8.38
CA ALA A 280 -11.64 -4.10 9.51
C ALA A 280 -11.95 -2.60 9.62
N TYR A 281 -12.46 -1.99 8.55
CA TYR A 281 -12.90 -0.60 8.52
C TYR A 281 -14.39 -0.48 8.78
N GLY A 282 -14.76 0.49 9.61
CA GLY A 282 -16.14 0.68 10.04
C GLY A 282 -16.60 -0.39 11.04
N VAL A 283 -17.86 -0.34 11.44
CA VAL A 283 -18.46 -1.29 12.39
C VAL A 283 -18.66 -2.65 11.73
N ALA A 284 -19.37 -2.69 10.60
CA ALA A 284 -19.65 -3.94 9.89
C ALA A 284 -18.37 -4.64 9.38
N GLY A 285 -17.38 -3.86 8.91
CA GLY A 285 -16.07 -4.39 8.52
C GLY A 285 -15.30 -5.00 9.69
N THR A 286 -15.37 -4.39 10.86
CA THR A 286 -14.76 -4.88 12.09
C THR A 286 -15.42 -6.18 12.55
N ASP A 287 -16.75 -6.26 12.59
CA ASP A 287 -17.51 -7.47 12.94
C ASP A 287 -17.11 -8.64 12.05
N ARG A 288 -17.11 -8.43 10.74
CA ARG A 288 -16.74 -9.45 9.76
C ARG A 288 -15.30 -9.93 9.97
N TRP A 289 -14.38 -9.02 10.19
CA TRP A 289 -12.97 -9.34 10.40
C TRP A 289 -12.74 -10.12 11.69
N LEU A 290 -13.38 -9.72 12.80
CA LEU A 290 -13.31 -10.40 14.10
C LEU A 290 -13.84 -11.83 14.00
N ARG A 291 -14.98 -12.04 13.32
CA ARG A 291 -15.53 -13.39 13.08
C ARG A 291 -14.58 -14.25 12.24
N ALA A 292 -13.98 -13.68 11.20
CA ALA A 292 -13.03 -14.40 10.35
C ALA A 292 -11.76 -14.77 11.11
N PHE A 293 -11.23 -13.85 11.92
CA PHE A 293 -10.07 -14.13 12.76
C PHE A 293 -10.40 -15.15 13.88
N GLY A 294 -11.51 -14.96 14.60
CA GLY A 294 -11.96 -15.90 15.62
C GLY A 294 -12.11 -17.32 15.09
N LYS A 295 -12.72 -17.47 13.90
CA LYS A 295 -12.83 -18.77 13.21
C LYS A 295 -11.47 -19.36 12.86
N LEU A 296 -10.54 -18.54 12.38
CA LEU A 296 -9.19 -18.99 11.99
C LEU A 296 -8.42 -19.55 13.18
N VAL A 297 -8.57 -18.94 14.36
CA VAL A 297 -7.84 -19.31 15.57
C VAL A 297 -8.67 -20.19 16.55
N GLY A 298 -9.89 -20.61 16.16
CA GLY A 298 -10.78 -21.47 16.97
C GLY A 298 -11.31 -20.77 18.21
N LYS A 299 -11.62 -19.47 18.15
CA LYS A 299 -12.11 -18.63 19.25
C LYS A 299 -13.34 -17.81 18.85
N GLU A 300 -14.34 -18.45 18.24
CA GLU A 300 -15.52 -17.80 17.69
C GLU A 300 -16.37 -17.13 18.78
N GLU A 301 -16.54 -17.78 19.93
CA GLU A 301 -17.30 -17.23 21.06
C GLU A 301 -16.66 -15.93 21.58
N LEU A 302 -15.34 -15.91 21.72
CA LEU A 302 -14.61 -14.71 22.13
C LEU A 302 -14.74 -13.59 21.09
N ALA A 303 -14.79 -13.92 19.80
CA ALA A 303 -15.02 -12.92 18.76
C ALA A 303 -16.38 -12.24 18.93
N GLU A 304 -17.47 -12.99 19.19
CA GLU A 304 -18.79 -12.41 19.42
C GLU A 304 -18.86 -11.60 20.74
N GLU A 305 -18.14 -12.00 21.78
CA GLU A 305 -18.00 -11.22 23.01
C GLU A 305 -17.33 -9.86 22.74
N ILE A 306 -16.21 -9.85 22.01
CA ILE A 306 -15.48 -8.61 21.61
C ILE A 306 -16.38 -7.73 20.76
N ILE A 307 -17.15 -8.30 19.83
CA ILE A 307 -18.11 -7.56 19.00
C ILE A 307 -19.15 -6.87 19.87
N LYS A 308 -19.77 -7.60 20.79
CA LYS A 308 -20.78 -7.06 21.69
C LYS A 308 -20.26 -5.90 22.52
N GLU A 309 -19.11 -6.07 23.18
CA GLU A 309 -18.46 -4.99 23.95
C GLU A 309 -18.11 -3.78 23.08
N GLY A 310 -17.61 -4.04 21.87
CA GLY A 310 -17.28 -2.98 20.91
C GLY A 310 -18.51 -2.16 20.51
N HIS A 311 -19.64 -2.83 20.24
CA HIS A 311 -20.89 -2.17 19.93
C HIS A 311 -21.38 -1.33 21.12
N GLU A 312 -21.43 -1.89 22.32
CA GLU A 312 -21.86 -1.18 23.52
C GLU A 312 -21.03 0.07 23.79
N LYS A 313 -19.71 0.01 23.55
CA LYS A 313 -18.77 1.07 23.87
C LYS A 313 -18.72 2.18 22.82
N TYR A 314 -18.74 1.85 21.52
CA TYR A 314 -18.39 2.77 20.46
C TYR A 314 -19.58 3.24 19.60
N LEU A 315 -20.60 2.38 19.39
CA LEU A 315 -21.72 2.73 18.50
C LEU A 315 -22.50 3.96 18.94
N PRO A 316 -22.81 4.19 20.23
CA PRO A 316 -23.62 5.35 20.59
C PRO A 316 -23.06 6.68 20.13
N GLU A 317 -21.73 6.84 20.15
CA GLU A 317 -21.09 8.06 19.68
C GLU A 317 -20.95 8.08 18.15
N ILE A 318 -20.67 6.96 17.51
CA ILE A 318 -20.61 6.85 16.05
C ILE A 318 -21.96 7.24 15.44
N GLU A 319 -23.07 6.71 15.95
CA GLU A 319 -24.42 7.04 15.45
C GLU A 319 -24.79 8.52 15.68
N LYS A 320 -24.37 9.11 16.78
CA LYS A 320 -24.54 10.54 17.01
C LYS A 320 -23.81 11.40 15.97
N LEU A 321 -22.56 11.02 15.63
CA LEU A 321 -21.76 11.72 14.65
C LEU A 321 -22.31 11.53 13.23
N LYS A 322 -22.81 10.35 12.93
CA LYS A 322 -23.42 9.99 11.65
C LYS A 322 -24.56 10.94 11.26
N GLU A 323 -25.40 11.35 12.20
CA GLU A 323 -26.47 12.31 11.92
C GLU A 323 -25.93 13.68 11.41
N ARG A 324 -24.71 14.07 11.80
CA ARG A 324 -24.06 15.30 11.32
C ARG A 324 -23.49 15.17 9.90
N PHE A 325 -23.20 13.93 9.47
CA PHE A 325 -22.58 13.67 8.17
C PHE A 325 -23.57 13.36 7.06
N LYS A 326 -24.82 13.11 7.40
CA LYS A 326 -25.88 12.76 6.47
C LYS A 326 -25.98 13.76 5.31
N GLY A 327 -25.84 13.25 4.08
CA GLY A 327 -25.89 14.03 2.84
C GLY A 327 -24.65 14.88 2.57
N LYS A 328 -23.59 14.79 3.38
CA LYS A 328 -22.29 15.40 3.07
C LYS A 328 -21.56 14.59 2.01
N LYS A 329 -20.93 15.28 1.07
CA LYS A 329 -20.21 14.68 -0.07
C LYS A 329 -18.74 14.49 0.24
N ALA A 330 -18.23 13.29 0.06
CA ALA A 330 -16.82 12.99 0.28
C ALA A 330 -16.12 12.55 -1.02
N TYR A 331 -14.83 12.89 -1.14
CA TYR A 331 -13.93 12.40 -2.17
C TYR A 331 -12.76 11.67 -1.52
N VAL A 332 -12.41 10.49 -2.02
CA VAL A 332 -11.32 9.65 -1.48
C VAL A 332 -10.15 9.59 -2.47
N THR A 333 -8.92 9.79 -1.98
CA THR A 333 -7.72 9.51 -2.78
C THR A 333 -6.69 8.77 -1.95
N ALA A 334 -6.49 7.49 -2.27
CA ALA A 334 -5.63 6.58 -1.49
C ALA A 334 -5.14 5.40 -2.33
N GLY A 335 -4.33 4.51 -1.72
CA GLY A 335 -4.04 3.19 -2.29
C GLY A 335 -5.31 2.35 -2.43
N ALA A 336 -5.28 1.29 -3.25
CA ALA A 336 -6.47 0.52 -3.64
C ALA A 336 -7.30 0.04 -2.42
N ALA A 337 -6.78 -0.89 -1.64
CA ALA A 337 -7.54 -1.48 -0.53
C ALA A 337 -7.96 -0.45 0.54
N HIS A 338 -7.09 0.50 0.86
CA HIS A 338 -7.43 1.56 1.80
C HIS A 338 -8.48 2.52 1.24
N GLY A 339 -8.38 2.90 -0.04
CA GLY A 339 -9.36 3.76 -0.68
C GLY A 339 -10.75 3.12 -0.71
N GLN A 340 -10.81 1.84 -1.07
CA GLN A 340 -12.05 1.07 -1.09
C GLN A 340 -12.63 0.88 0.32
N ALA A 341 -11.78 0.59 1.32
CA ALA A 341 -12.21 0.49 2.70
C ALA A 341 -12.72 1.83 3.28
N LEU A 342 -12.12 2.95 2.86
CA LEU A 342 -12.61 4.29 3.23
C LEU A 342 -13.96 4.63 2.59
N ILE A 343 -14.22 4.18 1.36
CA ILE A 343 -15.54 4.30 0.75
C ILE A 343 -16.58 3.58 1.62
N THR A 344 -16.26 2.36 2.07
CA THR A 344 -17.13 1.60 2.99
C THR A 344 -17.37 2.36 4.30
N LEU A 345 -16.31 2.84 4.95
CA LEU A 345 -16.40 3.59 6.21
C LEU A 345 -17.25 4.86 6.07
N LEU A 346 -17.02 5.65 5.01
CA LEU A 346 -17.75 6.88 4.78
C LEU A 346 -19.23 6.64 4.49
N GLY A 347 -19.54 5.59 3.69
CA GLY A 347 -20.93 5.17 3.45
C GLY A 347 -21.62 4.73 4.73
N GLU A 348 -20.95 3.97 5.60
CA GLU A 348 -21.47 3.57 6.91
C GLU A 348 -21.72 4.79 7.82
N LEU A 349 -20.87 5.82 7.75
CA LEU A 349 -21.05 7.09 8.45
C LEU A 349 -22.12 7.99 7.81
N GLY A 350 -22.81 7.57 6.76
CA GLY A 350 -23.91 8.29 6.14
C GLY A 350 -23.48 9.39 5.17
N MET A 351 -22.23 9.41 4.72
CA MET A 351 -21.73 10.34 3.71
C MET A 351 -21.96 9.81 2.30
N ASP A 352 -22.22 10.71 1.35
CA ASP A 352 -22.27 10.39 -0.07
C ASP A 352 -20.84 10.41 -0.65
N VAL A 353 -20.30 9.26 -1.03
CA VAL A 353 -18.99 9.20 -1.68
C VAL A 353 -19.17 9.52 -3.16
N VAL A 354 -18.91 10.77 -3.54
CA VAL A 354 -19.15 11.28 -4.90
C VAL A 354 -17.98 11.07 -5.86
N GLY A 355 -16.84 10.65 -5.35
CA GLY A 355 -15.70 10.30 -6.18
C GLY A 355 -14.57 9.65 -5.41
N ALA A 356 -13.75 8.90 -6.13
CA ALA A 356 -12.55 8.29 -5.61
C ALA A 356 -11.44 8.18 -6.68
N ALA A 357 -10.19 8.40 -6.26
CA ALA A 357 -9.01 8.14 -7.08
C ALA A 357 -8.09 7.17 -6.34
N VAL A 358 -8.01 5.94 -6.81
CA VAL A 358 -7.12 4.92 -6.27
C VAL A 358 -5.89 4.75 -7.16
N PHE A 359 -4.74 4.38 -6.57
CA PHE A 359 -3.47 4.42 -7.30
C PHE A 359 -3.22 3.21 -8.18
N HIS A 360 -3.90 2.12 -7.92
CA HIS A 360 -3.95 0.89 -8.71
C HIS A 360 -5.23 0.15 -8.35
N HIS A 361 -5.56 -0.89 -9.10
CA HIS A 361 -6.72 -1.73 -8.80
C HIS A 361 -6.37 -3.19 -9.07
N ASP A 362 -6.67 -4.04 -8.11
CA ASP A 362 -6.41 -5.47 -8.16
C ASP A 362 -7.75 -6.22 -8.33
N PRO A 363 -8.11 -6.69 -9.54
CA PRO A 363 -9.40 -7.32 -9.81
C PRO A 363 -9.77 -8.50 -8.90
N VAL A 364 -8.78 -9.12 -8.30
CA VAL A 364 -9.00 -10.23 -7.37
C VAL A 364 -9.89 -9.84 -6.17
N TYR A 365 -9.90 -8.56 -5.79
CA TYR A 365 -10.73 -8.04 -4.70
C TYR A 365 -12.14 -7.62 -5.13
N ASP A 366 -12.45 -7.69 -6.43
CA ASP A 366 -13.78 -7.39 -6.98
C ASP A 366 -14.20 -8.49 -7.97
N SER A 367 -13.89 -9.73 -7.60
CA SER A 367 -14.18 -10.92 -8.42
C SER A 367 -15.58 -11.49 -8.18
N GLY A 368 -16.37 -10.87 -7.30
CA GLY A 368 -17.64 -11.42 -6.82
C GLY A 368 -17.47 -12.48 -5.72
N ASP A 369 -16.26 -12.72 -5.22
CA ASP A 369 -16.03 -13.53 -4.03
C ASP A 369 -16.26 -12.66 -2.79
N ASP A 370 -17.37 -12.88 -2.09
CA ASP A 370 -17.77 -12.14 -0.88
C ASP A 370 -16.67 -12.08 0.20
N LYS A 371 -15.72 -12.99 0.18
CA LYS A 371 -14.61 -13.01 1.13
C LYS A 371 -13.56 -11.94 0.85
N LEU A 372 -13.43 -11.52 -0.41
CA LEU A 372 -12.37 -10.63 -0.86
C LEU A 372 -12.89 -9.32 -1.47
N ASP A 373 -14.13 -9.31 -1.94
CA ASP A 373 -14.73 -8.16 -2.62
C ASP A 373 -14.91 -6.98 -1.65
N ILE A 374 -14.10 -5.93 -1.83
CA ILE A 374 -14.14 -4.72 -1.01
C ILE A 374 -15.07 -3.69 -1.65
N LEU A 375 -14.83 -3.36 -2.92
CA LEU A 375 -15.56 -2.29 -3.61
C LEU A 375 -16.98 -2.72 -3.99
N GLY A 376 -17.16 -3.96 -4.43
CA GLY A 376 -18.48 -4.48 -4.76
C GLY A 376 -19.43 -4.49 -3.56
N GLN A 377 -18.92 -4.85 -2.37
CA GLN A 377 -19.70 -4.75 -1.13
C GLN A 377 -20.03 -3.29 -0.78
N ALA A 378 -19.07 -2.37 -0.96
CA ALA A 378 -19.30 -0.95 -0.71
C ALA A 378 -20.40 -0.39 -1.64
N VAL A 379 -20.33 -0.72 -2.93
CA VAL A 379 -21.34 -0.33 -3.93
C VAL A 379 -22.71 -0.91 -3.60
N THR A 380 -22.78 -2.18 -3.20
CA THR A 380 -24.03 -2.85 -2.86
C THR A 380 -24.69 -2.24 -1.63
N ASN A 381 -23.89 -1.92 -0.61
CA ASN A 381 -24.41 -1.47 0.69
C ASN A 381 -24.65 0.04 0.77
N TYR A 382 -23.88 0.85 0.05
CA TYR A 382 -23.87 2.32 0.22
C TYR A 382 -24.10 3.09 -1.09
N GLY A 383 -24.23 2.39 -2.22
CA GLY A 383 -24.46 3.00 -3.52
C GLY A 383 -23.21 3.17 -4.36
N ASP A 384 -23.42 3.56 -5.63
CA ASP A 384 -22.35 3.72 -6.61
C ASP A 384 -21.50 4.98 -6.33
N VAL A 385 -20.22 4.91 -6.70
CA VAL A 385 -19.31 6.07 -6.72
C VAL A 385 -19.22 6.57 -8.16
N PRO A 386 -19.84 7.72 -8.48
CA PRO A 386 -20.04 8.15 -9.88
C PRO A 386 -18.75 8.62 -10.59
N ASP A 387 -17.72 9.04 -9.88
CA ASP A 387 -16.40 9.39 -10.41
C ASP A 387 -15.32 8.50 -9.80
N TYR A 388 -15.20 7.27 -10.29
CA TYR A 388 -14.19 6.33 -9.82
C TYR A 388 -13.02 6.26 -10.80
N ARG A 389 -11.81 6.53 -10.30
CA ARG A 389 -10.58 6.59 -11.09
C ARG A 389 -9.52 5.66 -10.55
N VAL A 390 -8.81 4.99 -11.45
CA VAL A 390 -7.53 4.37 -11.15
C VAL A 390 -6.45 5.20 -11.82
N CYS A 391 -5.63 5.88 -11.02
CA CYS A 391 -4.63 6.81 -11.54
C CYS A 391 -3.52 7.09 -10.54
N ASN A 392 -2.30 6.75 -10.86
CA ASN A 392 -1.10 6.93 -10.04
C ASN A 392 -0.86 8.40 -9.62
N LYS A 393 -1.55 8.90 -8.55
CA LYS A 393 -1.39 10.27 -8.03
C LYS A 393 -1.45 11.37 -9.11
N GLN A 394 -2.24 11.22 -10.15
CA GLN A 394 -2.29 12.23 -11.21
C GLN A 394 -2.94 13.53 -10.71
N ALA A 395 -2.12 14.42 -10.19
CA ALA A 395 -2.57 15.69 -9.62
C ALA A 395 -3.43 16.51 -10.61
N CYS A 396 -3.11 16.48 -11.88
CA CYS A 396 -3.87 17.17 -12.92
C CYS A 396 -5.32 16.64 -13.05
N GLU A 397 -5.53 15.34 -12.97
CA GLU A 397 -6.88 14.76 -13.01
C GLU A 397 -7.64 15.05 -11.72
N LEU A 398 -6.97 14.89 -10.57
CA LEU A 398 -7.55 15.16 -9.26
C LEU A 398 -8.01 16.62 -9.15
N VAL A 399 -7.17 17.57 -9.54
CA VAL A 399 -7.49 19.00 -9.48
C VAL A 399 -8.74 19.33 -10.30
N ASN A 400 -8.85 18.79 -11.52
CA ASN A 400 -10.03 19.01 -12.36
C ASN A 400 -11.27 18.31 -11.79
N ALA A 401 -11.14 17.09 -11.25
CA ALA A 401 -12.23 16.39 -10.59
C ALA A 401 -12.75 17.20 -9.39
N LEU A 402 -11.87 17.65 -8.51
CA LEU A 402 -12.23 18.46 -7.33
C LEU A 402 -12.90 19.78 -7.70
N ASN A 403 -12.39 20.47 -8.73
CA ASN A 403 -12.98 21.71 -9.23
C ASN A 403 -14.42 21.52 -9.74
N ARG A 404 -14.73 20.39 -10.33
CA ARG A 404 -16.07 20.08 -10.87
C ARG A 404 -17.02 19.51 -9.83
N ILE A 405 -16.56 18.56 -9.03
CA ILE A 405 -17.38 17.81 -8.07
C ILE A 405 -17.67 18.66 -6.82
N LYS A 406 -16.68 19.42 -6.35
CA LYS A 406 -16.75 20.27 -5.13
C LYS A 406 -17.32 19.50 -3.94
N PRO A 407 -16.64 18.43 -3.47
CA PRO A 407 -17.07 17.69 -2.30
C PRO A 407 -16.98 18.54 -1.04
N ASP A 408 -17.68 18.15 0.02
CA ASP A 408 -17.58 18.79 1.34
C ASP A 408 -16.32 18.40 2.09
N LEU A 409 -15.74 17.24 1.76
CA LEU A 409 -14.57 16.67 2.43
C LEU A 409 -13.71 15.85 1.47
N ILE A 410 -12.40 15.89 1.66
CA ILE A 410 -11.45 15.01 0.99
C ILE A 410 -10.71 14.17 2.02
N LEU A 411 -10.67 12.86 1.82
CA LEU A 411 -9.78 11.96 2.54
C LEU A 411 -8.63 11.54 1.62
N ALA A 412 -7.40 11.88 2.00
CA ALA A 412 -6.22 11.66 1.16
C ALA A 412 -5.11 10.90 1.89
N ARG A 413 -4.55 9.89 1.26
CA ARG A 413 -3.44 9.11 1.83
C ARG A 413 -2.09 9.83 1.78
N HIS A 414 -1.90 10.78 0.90
CA HIS A 414 -0.63 11.48 0.74
C HIS A 414 -0.79 12.99 0.87
N GLY A 415 0.10 13.63 1.62
CA GLY A 415 0.02 15.04 1.98
C GLY A 415 -0.14 16.00 0.80
N GLY A 416 0.50 15.72 -0.35
CA GLY A 416 0.32 16.51 -1.56
C GLY A 416 -1.13 16.56 -2.08
N MET A 417 -1.92 15.53 -1.78
CA MET A 417 -3.33 15.50 -2.20
C MET A 417 -4.22 16.39 -1.34
N THR A 418 -3.95 16.50 -0.03
CA THR A 418 -4.69 17.39 0.87
C THR A 418 -4.47 18.87 0.56
N LEU A 419 -3.30 19.22 0.04
CA LEU A 419 -3.00 20.58 -0.38
C LEU A 419 -3.96 21.08 -1.48
N TRP A 420 -4.32 20.21 -2.43
CA TRP A 420 -5.27 20.57 -3.48
C TRP A 420 -6.65 20.88 -2.93
N GLY A 421 -7.13 20.09 -1.98
CA GLY A 421 -8.39 20.38 -1.30
C GLY A 421 -8.37 21.75 -0.61
N ALA A 422 -7.34 22.01 0.19
CA ALA A 422 -7.18 23.29 0.87
C ALA A 422 -7.18 24.49 -0.10
N LYS A 423 -6.52 24.37 -1.26
CA LYS A 423 -6.52 25.41 -2.31
C LYS A 423 -7.91 25.67 -2.92
N PHE A 424 -8.79 24.68 -2.90
CA PHE A 424 -10.19 24.81 -3.35
C PHE A 424 -11.16 25.17 -2.23
N GLY A 425 -10.70 25.40 -1.01
CA GLY A 425 -11.55 25.69 0.14
C GLY A 425 -12.32 24.47 0.65
N ILE A 426 -11.81 23.26 0.38
CA ILE A 426 -12.40 21.99 0.78
C ILE A 426 -11.61 21.43 1.95
N PRO A 427 -12.23 21.16 3.11
CA PRO A 427 -11.60 20.45 4.22
C PRO A 427 -10.98 19.15 3.74
N SER A 428 -9.74 18.86 4.17
CA SER A 428 -9.00 17.70 3.70
C SER A 428 -8.27 17.02 4.85
N LEU A 429 -8.51 15.73 5.03
CA LEU A 429 -7.84 14.91 6.03
C LEU A 429 -6.75 14.08 5.40
N LEU A 430 -5.53 14.20 5.94
CA LEU A 430 -4.46 13.27 5.66
C LEU A 430 -4.70 11.99 6.45
N ILE A 431 -4.70 10.86 5.74
CA ILE A 431 -4.81 9.53 6.30
C ILE A 431 -3.40 8.99 6.46
N GLY A 432 -2.84 9.13 7.66
CA GLY A 432 -1.56 8.54 8.04
C GLY A 432 -1.70 7.10 8.52
N ASP A 433 -0.58 6.41 8.68
CA ASP A 433 -0.56 5.02 9.11
C ASP A 433 -1.06 4.84 10.55
N GLU A 434 -0.81 5.83 11.39
CA GLU A 434 -1.32 5.91 12.76
C GLU A 434 -2.83 6.12 12.86
N GLN A 435 -3.47 6.37 11.73
CA GLN A 435 -4.86 6.80 11.66
C GLN A 435 -5.70 5.85 10.79
N PHE A 436 -5.31 4.59 10.73
CA PHE A 436 -6.14 3.58 10.08
C PHE A 436 -7.48 3.43 10.79
N GLY A 437 -8.56 3.34 10.01
CA GLY A 437 -9.92 3.12 10.51
C GLY A 437 -10.15 1.69 11.00
N ILE A 438 -9.12 1.01 11.48
CA ILE A 438 -9.16 -0.37 11.93
C ILE A 438 -9.87 -0.47 13.29
N GLY A 439 -10.84 -1.37 13.36
CA GLY A 439 -11.61 -1.61 14.56
C GLY A 439 -12.61 -0.49 14.88
N TYR A 440 -13.42 -0.69 15.90
CA TYR A 440 -14.43 0.28 16.34
C TYR A 440 -13.81 1.59 16.81
N LYS A 441 -12.68 1.51 17.53
CA LYS A 441 -11.91 2.68 17.98
C LYS A 441 -11.40 3.50 16.80
N GLY A 442 -10.91 2.82 15.75
CA GLY A 442 -10.47 3.44 14.51
C GLY A 442 -11.62 4.14 13.79
N ALA A 443 -12.78 3.48 13.67
CA ALA A 443 -13.97 4.06 13.06
C ALA A 443 -14.44 5.33 13.81
N LEU A 444 -14.52 5.28 15.15
CA LEU A 444 -14.87 6.45 15.96
C LEU A 444 -13.85 7.58 15.82
N ASN A 445 -12.55 7.28 15.84
CA ASN A 445 -11.50 8.30 15.67
C ASN A 445 -11.62 9.00 14.31
N TYR A 446 -11.94 8.26 13.24
CA TYR A 446 -12.22 8.87 11.94
C TYR A 446 -13.45 9.77 11.98
N ALA A 447 -14.54 9.30 12.56
CA ALA A 447 -15.76 10.09 12.68
C ALA A 447 -15.49 11.42 13.39
N ARG A 448 -14.78 11.42 14.54
CA ARG A 448 -14.38 12.63 15.27
C ARG A 448 -13.53 13.57 14.42
N ARG A 449 -12.54 13.07 13.72
CA ARG A 449 -11.68 13.88 12.85
C ARG A 449 -12.41 14.46 11.65
N ILE A 450 -13.37 13.73 11.09
CA ILE A 450 -14.25 14.26 10.03
C ILE A 450 -15.06 15.43 10.59
N ASP A 451 -15.61 15.27 11.78
CA ASP A 451 -16.39 16.31 12.47
C ASP A 451 -15.56 17.57 12.68
N ASP A 452 -14.37 17.45 13.27
CA ASP A 452 -13.43 18.56 13.48
C ASP A 452 -13.03 19.25 12.16
N ALA A 453 -12.83 18.47 11.09
CA ALA A 453 -12.48 19.03 9.79
C ALA A 453 -13.63 19.82 9.16
N LEU A 454 -14.87 19.35 9.30
CA LEU A 454 -16.06 20.05 8.82
C LEU A 454 -16.33 21.33 9.63
N ASP A 455 -16.05 21.33 10.93
CA ASP A 455 -16.17 22.53 11.77
C ASP A 455 -15.09 23.58 11.42
N SER A 456 -13.97 23.19 10.84
CA SER A 456 -12.86 24.08 10.43
C SER A 456 -13.06 24.71 9.04
N ILE A 457 -14.22 24.58 8.42
CA ILE A 457 -14.47 24.96 7.02
C ILE A 457 -14.20 26.44 6.74
N GLU A 458 -14.51 27.34 7.65
CA GLU A 458 -14.32 28.80 7.45
C GLU A 458 -12.83 29.16 7.38
N PHE A 459 -11.98 28.51 8.16
CA PHE A 459 -10.53 28.67 8.05
C PHE A 459 -10.03 28.26 6.65
N ILE A 460 -10.44 27.09 6.18
CA ILE A 460 -10.03 26.56 4.87
C ILE A 460 -10.54 27.43 3.72
N LYS A 461 -11.76 27.91 3.78
CA LYS A 461 -12.33 28.87 2.80
C LYS A 461 -11.53 30.19 2.76
N ASN A 462 -11.15 30.71 3.92
CA ASN A 462 -10.33 31.91 3.97
C ASN A 462 -8.93 31.68 3.42
N TYR A 463 -8.29 30.56 3.74
CA TYR A 463 -7.02 30.15 3.16
C TYR A 463 -7.09 30.10 1.62
N SER A 464 -8.14 29.49 1.07
CA SER A 464 -8.29 29.32 -0.38
C SER A 464 -8.39 30.65 -1.17
N LYS A 465 -8.90 31.71 -0.54
CA LYS A 465 -8.96 33.05 -1.17
C LYS A 465 -7.58 33.64 -1.48
N HIS A 466 -6.56 33.20 -0.75
CA HIS A 466 -5.17 33.65 -0.91
C HIS A 466 -4.28 32.60 -1.58
N ALA A 467 -4.83 31.43 -1.92
CA ALA A 467 -4.10 30.34 -2.55
C ALA A 467 -4.04 30.56 -4.06
N SER A 468 -2.86 30.30 -4.66
CA SER A 468 -2.70 30.25 -6.10
C SER A 468 -2.64 28.81 -6.59
N ASN A 469 -3.21 28.57 -7.76
CA ASN A 469 -3.11 27.30 -8.47
C ASN A 469 -2.15 27.45 -9.66
N PRO A 470 -1.30 26.45 -9.95
CA PRO A 470 -0.39 26.48 -11.07
C PRO A 470 -1.08 26.23 -12.43
N TYR A 471 -2.37 25.94 -12.41
CA TYR A 471 -3.15 25.59 -13.60
C TYR A 471 -3.85 26.80 -14.17
N THR A 472 -3.90 26.92 -15.49
CA THR A 472 -4.57 28.00 -16.21
C THR A 472 -6.11 27.84 -16.19
N LYS A 473 -6.82 28.93 -16.50
CA LYS A 473 -8.29 28.88 -16.67
C LYS A 473 -8.70 27.84 -17.70
N TRP A 474 -7.98 27.79 -18.85
CA TRP A 474 -8.20 26.79 -19.90
C TRP A 474 -8.14 25.36 -19.34
N TRP A 475 -7.15 25.05 -18.44
CA TRP A 475 -7.02 23.74 -17.84
C TRP A 475 -8.23 23.36 -17.01
N PHE A 476 -8.75 24.26 -16.21
CA PHE A 476 -9.94 24.02 -15.39
C PHE A 476 -11.24 23.84 -16.19
N GLU A 477 -11.27 24.29 -17.45
CA GLU A 477 -12.38 24.09 -18.37
C GLU A 477 -12.36 22.70 -19.03
N GLN A 478 -11.20 22.03 -19.01
CA GLN A 478 -11.07 20.70 -19.60
C GLN A 478 -11.68 19.60 -18.73
N ASP A 479 -12.07 18.50 -19.37
CA ASP A 479 -12.50 17.30 -18.65
C ASP A 479 -11.33 16.72 -17.84
N PRO A 480 -11.56 16.20 -16.62
CA PRO A 480 -10.53 15.52 -15.84
C PRO A 480 -9.82 14.39 -16.59
N GLY A 481 -10.51 13.75 -17.51
CA GLY A 481 -9.96 12.71 -18.40
C GLY A 481 -9.37 13.23 -19.69
N TYR A 482 -9.11 14.53 -19.86
CA TYR A 482 -8.66 15.13 -21.11
C TYR A 482 -7.41 14.45 -21.74
N PHE A 483 -6.49 14.00 -20.91
CA PHE A 483 -5.30 13.25 -21.33
C PHE A 483 -5.47 11.73 -21.37
N GLN A 484 -6.71 11.25 -21.19
CA GLN A 484 -7.03 9.84 -21.32
C GLN A 484 -7.57 9.55 -22.73
N GLY A 485 -7.21 8.39 -23.27
CA GLY A 485 -7.69 7.96 -24.59
C GLY A 485 -7.15 8.76 -25.78
N ASP A 486 -7.98 8.95 -26.79
CA ASP A 486 -7.68 9.60 -28.07
C ASP A 486 -7.74 11.14 -28.02
N GLY A 487 -7.95 11.73 -26.86
CA GLY A 487 -8.10 13.18 -26.69
C GLY A 487 -9.51 13.69 -27.01
N SER A 488 -10.49 12.81 -27.24
CA SER A 488 -11.90 13.20 -27.46
C SER A 488 -12.65 13.59 -26.18
N GLY A 489 -11.96 13.60 -25.02
CA GLY A 489 -12.57 13.84 -23.71
C GLY A 489 -13.55 12.74 -23.25
N ARG A 490 -13.68 11.67 -24.01
CA ARG A 490 -14.48 10.51 -23.63
C ARG A 490 -13.60 9.53 -22.89
N GLY A 491 -13.83 9.39 -21.58
CA GLY A 491 -13.13 8.43 -20.75
C GLY A 491 -13.35 6.97 -21.20
N CYS A 492 -12.69 6.04 -20.54
CA CYS A 492 -12.75 4.59 -20.81
C CYS A 492 -14.14 3.98 -20.88
N ALA A 493 -15.18 4.70 -20.45
CA ALA A 493 -16.57 4.27 -20.52
C ALA A 493 -17.14 4.21 -21.96
N ALA A 494 -16.50 4.86 -22.95
CA ALA A 494 -17.01 4.96 -24.33
C ALA A 494 -16.32 4.03 -25.34
N GLY A 495 -15.51 3.08 -24.90
CA GLY A 495 -14.90 2.06 -25.77
C GLY A 495 -15.90 0.99 -26.15
N LYS A 496 -16.77 1.23 -27.12
CA LYS A 496 -17.33 0.15 -27.95
C LYS A 496 -16.20 -0.42 -28.79
N GLY A 497 -16.15 -1.75 -28.80
CA GLY A 497 -15.14 -2.56 -29.40
C GLY A 497 -14.58 -2.08 -30.73
N GLY A 498 -13.29 -2.33 -30.91
CA GLY A 498 -12.57 -2.15 -32.16
C GLY A 498 -11.12 -2.53 -31.99
N VAL A 499 -10.83 -3.82 -32.29
CA VAL A 499 -9.59 -4.50 -32.69
C VAL A 499 -8.37 -4.31 -31.77
#